data_3e38710762dcf9eb60e78c87dd19f66f
#
_entry.id   3e38710762dcf9eb60e78c87dd19f66f
#
_cell.length_a   1.000
_cell.length_b   1.000
_cell.length_c   1.000
_cell.angle_alpha   90.00
_cell.angle_beta   90.00
_cell.angle_gamma   90.00
#
_symmetry.space_group_name_H-M   'P 1'
#
loop_
_entity.id
_entity.type
_entity.pdbx_description
1 polymer ?
#
loop_
_entity_poly.entity_id
_entity_poly.type
_entity_poly.pdbx_seq_one_letter_code
_entity_poly.pdbx_strand_id
1 'polypeptide(L)'
;RKSLMKVDRELRAAGVLYVVVLTLYVAFEKIIINYRPIIMPDETVPEASFPSSHTLLACVVFGSAFILADTYVRKAKARKIVRIVFAALTAVMVIGRLLSGVHWLTDIIAGLLYSACLISAFKGYVDLPEPRRRN
;
A
#
# COMPACT_ATOMS: atom_id res chain seq x y z
N ARG A 1 -27.80 8.78 -9.74
CA ARG A 1 -26.70 9.16 -8.83
C ARG A 1 -26.62 8.07 -7.75
N LYS A 2 -25.72 7.07 -7.94
CA LYS A 2 -25.53 6.02 -6.92
C LYS A 2 -24.90 6.69 -5.70
N SER A 3 -25.58 6.64 -4.56
CA SER A 3 -25.08 7.17 -3.29
C SER A 3 -23.81 6.42 -2.91
N LEU A 4 -22.79 7.12 -2.40
CA LEU A 4 -21.57 6.52 -1.83
C LEU A 4 -21.90 5.48 -0.74
N MET A 5 -23.06 5.57 -0.11
CA MET A 5 -23.56 4.60 0.88
C MET A 5 -23.96 3.24 0.29
N LYS A 6 -24.05 3.12 -1.07
CA LYS A 6 -24.30 1.84 -1.77
C LYS A 6 -23.02 1.16 -2.24
N VAL A 7 -21.85 1.75 -1.96
CA VAL A 7 -20.56 1.13 -2.25
C VAL A 7 -20.29 0.07 -1.17
N ASP A 8 -19.75 -1.06 -1.59
CA ASP A 8 -19.39 -2.16 -0.71
C ASP A 8 -18.46 -1.71 0.43
N ARG A 9 -18.64 -2.29 1.60
CA ARG A 9 -17.89 -1.97 2.82
C ARG A 9 -16.38 -2.07 2.58
N GLU A 10 -15.94 -3.10 1.88
CA GLU A 10 -14.54 -3.39 1.58
C GLU A 10 -13.93 -2.30 0.67
N LEU A 11 -14.69 -1.81 -0.32
CA LEU A 11 -14.23 -0.73 -1.19
C LEU A 11 -14.16 0.61 -0.46
N ARG A 12 -15.07 0.88 0.46
CA ARG A 12 -14.99 2.07 1.32
C ARG A 12 -13.77 2.00 2.25
N ALA A 13 -13.53 0.82 2.83
CA ALA A 13 -12.36 0.59 3.67
C ALA A 13 -11.05 0.77 2.88
N ALA A 14 -10.98 0.28 1.63
CA ALA A 14 -9.85 0.52 0.75
C ALA A 14 -9.67 2.02 0.44
N GLY A 15 -10.76 2.75 0.22
CA GLY A 15 -10.70 4.21 0.06
C GLY A 15 -10.10 4.92 1.28
N VAL A 16 -10.54 4.54 2.49
CA VAL A 16 -9.97 5.08 3.74
C VAL A 16 -8.49 4.71 3.86
N LEU A 17 -8.12 3.46 3.58
CA LEU A 17 -6.75 2.99 3.59
C LEU A 17 -5.86 3.84 2.66
N TYR A 18 -6.34 4.16 1.45
CA TYR A 18 -5.58 4.98 0.49
C TYR A 18 -5.45 6.43 0.94
N VAL A 19 -6.48 7.00 1.57
CA VAL A 19 -6.37 8.33 2.18
C VAL A 19 -5.32 8.33 3.30
N VAL A 20 -5.32 7.32 4.17
CA VAL A 20 -4.34 7.19 5.25
C VAL A 20 -2.92 7.08 4.70
N VAL A 21 -2.68 6.21 3.71
CA VAL A 21 -1.33 6.04 3.15
C VAL A 21 -0.83 7.28 2.42
N LEU A 22 -1.71 8.00 1.71
CA LEU A 22 -1.36 9.27 1.07
C LEU A 22 -1.06 10.36 2.09
N THR A 23 -1.81 10.40 3.19
CA THR A 23 -1.53 11.33 4.31
C THR A 23 -0.16 11.05 4.92
N LEU A 24 0.17 9.78 5.17
CA LEU A 24 1.49 9.39 5.65
C LEU A 24 2.60 9.75 4.65
N TYR A 25 2.38 9.53 3.36
CA TYR A 25 3.30 9.93 2.30
C TYR A 25 3.63 11.43 2.39
N VAL A 26 2.60 12.29 2.38
CA VAL A 26 2.79 13.75 2.46
C VAL A 26 3.43 14.17 3.79
N ALA A 27 3.05 13.53 4.90
CA ALA A 27 3.63 13.82 6.21
C ALA A 27 5.14 13.54 6.24
N PHE A 28 5.58 12.40 5.72
CA PHE A 28 7.00 12.03 5.69
C PHE A 28 7.82 12.84 4.68
N GLU A 29 7.21 13.39 3.63
CA GLU A 29 7.89 14.36 2.78
C GLU A 29 8.18 15.69 3.49
N LYS A 30 7.33 16.07 4.44
CA LYS A 30 7.50 17.31 5.24
C LYS A 30 8.35 17.09 6.48
N ILE A 31 8.25 15.93 7.12
CA ILE A 31 9.02 15.56 8.31
C ILE A 31 10.23 14.75 7.84
N ILE A 32 11.33 15.44 7.55
CA ILE A 32 12.54 14.80 7.05
C ILE A 32 13.25 14.07 8.21
N ILE A 33 13.23 12.75 8.15
CA ILE A 33 13.93 11.88 9.11
C ILE A 33 15.32 11.52 8.60
N ASN A 34 15.44 11.26 7.28
CA ASN A 34 16.69 10.91 6.63
C ASN A 34 16.71 11.42 5.18
N TYR A 35 17.90 11.62 4.64
CA TYR A 35 18.10 12.02 3.25
C TYR A 35 18.54 10.84 2.40
N ARG A 36 18.28 10.92 1.08
CA ARG A 36 18.73 9.91 0.12
C ARG A 36 20.25 9.79 0.10
N PRO A 37 20.77 8.58 -0.15
CA PRO A 37 22.21 8.35 -0.27
C PRO A 37 22.85 9.04 -1.49
N ILE A 38 22.02 9.42 -2.48
CA ILE A 38 22.44 10.10 -3.71
C ILE A 38 21.57 11.34 -3.98
N ILE A 39 22.15 12.35 -4.61
CA ILE A 39 21.41 13.47 -5.15
C ILE A 39 20.89 13.07 -6.54
N MET A 40 19.58 13.25 -6.77
CA MET A 40 18.97 12.92 -8.06
C MET A 40 19.49 13.85 -9.17
N PRO A 41 19.56 13.38 -10.44
CA PRO A 41 20.17 14.15 -11.54
C PRO A 41 19.61 15.56 -11.74
N ASP A 42 18.33 15.76 -11.45
CA ASP A 42 17.64 17.04 -11.64
C ASP A 42 17.55 17.89 -10.36
N GLU A 43 18.18 17.42 -9.25
CA GLU A 43 18.15 18.08 -7.96
C GLU A 43 19.52 18.63 -7.55
N THR A 44 19.51 19.69 -6.76
CA THR A 44 20.75 20.31 -6.21
C THR A 44 20.99 19.97 -4.75
N VAL A 45 20.01 19.44 -4.06
CA VAL A 45 20.04 19.05 -2.66
C VAL A 45 19.45 17.66 -2.48
N PRO A 46 19.89 16.89 -1.47
CA PRO A 46 19.32 15.58 -1.23
C PRO A 46 17.87 15.67 -0.76
N GLU A 47 16.99 14.87 -1.36
CA GLU A 47 15.57 14.75 -0.98
C GLU A 47 15.39 13.88 0.27
N ALA A 48 14.21 14.00 0.90
CA ALA A 48 13.79 13.09 1.96
C ALA A 48 13.73 11.64 1.44
N SER A 49 14.20 10.68 2.24
CA SER A 49 14.22 9.28 1.83
C SER A 49 13.36 8.35 2.69
N PHE A 50 13.14 8.69 3.95
CA PHE A 50 12.46 7.82 4.91
C PHE A 50 10.97 8.15 5.07
N PRO A 51 10.09 7.13 5.10
CA PRO A 51 10.30 5.78 4.58
C PRO A 51 10.27 5.76 3.05
N SER A 52 10.67 4.66 2.41
CA SER A 52 10.53 4.53 0.95
C SER A 52 9.05 4.58 0.55
N SER A 53 8.64 5.71 -0.01
CA SER A 53 7.26 6.00 -0.43
C SER A 53 6.77 5.00 -1.48
N HIS A 54 7.61 4.63 -2.44
CA HIS A 54 7.28 3.65 -3.46
C HIS A 54 7.07 2.26 -2.86
N THR A 55 7.89 1.84 -1.89
CA THR A 55 7.71 0.59 -1.17
C THR A 55 6.40 0.61 -0.39
N LEU A 56 6.14 1.67 0.37
CA LEU A 56 4.91 1.82 1.15
C LEU A 56 3.65 1.77 0.27
N LEU A 57 3.61 2.61 -0.78
CA LEU A 57 2.46 2.69 -1.69
C LEU A 57 2.22 1.39 -2.44
N ALA A 58 3.26 0.79 -3.04
CA ALA A 58 3.12 -0.46 -3.80
C ALA A 58 2.63 -1.60 -2.92
N CYS A 59 3.21 -1.76 -1.71
CA CYS A 59 2.78 -2.80 -0.78
C CYS A 59 1.33 -2.60 -0.32
N VAL A 60 0.90 -1.37 -0.06
CA VAL A 60 -0.49 -1.10 0.35
C VAL A 60 -1.45 -1.33 -0.80
N VAL A 61 -1.17 -0.81 -2.00
CA VAL A 61 -2.06 -0.94 -3.16
C VAL A 61 -2.16 -2.40 -3.61
N PHE A 62 -1.04 -3.06 -3.83
CA PHE A 62 -1.05 -4.45 -4.31
C PHE A 62 -1.49 -5.42 -3.20
N GLY A 63 -1.14 -5.14 -1.93
CA GLY A 63 -1.57 -5.94 -0.80
C GLY A 63 -3.09 -5.86 -0.56
N SER A 64 -3.69 -4.68 -0.65
CA SER A 64 -5.14 -4.53 -0.56
C SER A 64 -5.86 -5.18 -1.74
N ALA A 65 -5.35 -5.03 -2.97
CA ALA A 65 -5.89 -5.68 -4.15
C ALA A 65 -5.80 -7.21 -4.06
N PHE A 66 -4.71 -7.75 -3.51
CA PHE A 66 -4.54 -9.17 -3.22
C PHE A 66 -5.64 -9.69 -2.27
N ILE A 67 -5.98 -8.94 -1.22
CA ILE A 67 -7.05 -9.29 -0.27
C ILE A 67 -8.41 -9.19 -0.95
N LEU A 68 -8.68 -8.10 -1.66
CA LEU A 68 -9.95 -7.87 -2.35
C LEU A 68 -10.22 -8.87 -3.48
N ALA A 69 -9.19 -9.51 -4.03
CA ALA A 69 -9.36 -10.57 -5.02
C ALA A 69 -10.19 -11.75 -4.47
N ASP A 70 -10.14 -12.02 -3.17
CA ASP A 70 -10.96 -13.08 -2.55
C ASP A 70 -12.45 -12.75 -2.59
N THR A 71 -12.81 -11.48 -2.47
CA THR A 71 -14.20 -11.00 -2.51
C THR A 71 -14.73 -10.83 -3.93
N TYR A 72 -13.93 -10.26 -4.84
CA TYR A 72 -14.42 -9.80 -6.15
C TYR A 72 -14.12 -10.75 -7.30
N VAL A 73 -13.14 -11.66 -7.18
CA VAL A 73 -12.79 -12.60 -8.25
C VAL A 73 -13.44 -13.96 -7.99
N ARG A 74 -14.57 -14.23 -8.66
CA ARG A 74 -15.39 -15.45 -8.42
C ARG A 74 -14.70 -16.74 -8.86
N LYS A 75 -14.03 -16.73 -10.04
CA LYS A 75 -13.37 -17.93 -10.58
C LYS A 75 -12.08 -18.23 -9.84
N ALA A 76 -11.98 -19.37 -9.17
CA ALA A 76 -10.82 -19.74 -8.34
C ALA A 76 -9.48 -19.66 -9.11
N LYS A 77 -9.44 -20.13 -10.36
CA LYS A 77 -8.24 -20.04 -11.20
C LYS A 77 -7.83 -18.60 -11.49
N ALA A 78 -8.79 -17.74 -11.83
CA ALA A 78 -8.53 -16.31 -12.07
C ALA A 78 -8.07 -15.60 -10.80
N ARG A 79 -8.70 -15.88 -9.66
CA ARG A 79 -8.31 -15.34 -8.35
C ARG A 79 -6.87 -15.71 -7.99
N LYS A 80 -6.49 -16.98 -8.19
CA LYS A 80 -5.11 -17.42 -7.95
C LYS A 80 -4.11 -16.66 -8.82
N ILE A 81 -4.42 -16.49 -10.12
CA ILE A 81 -3.57 -15.74 -11.05
C ILE A 81 -3.43 -14.28 -10.61
N VAL A 82 -4.54 -13.61 -10.30
CA VAL A 82 -4.56 -12.20 -9.84
C VAL A 82 -3.71 -12.02 -8.59
N ARG A 83 -3.83 -12.94 -7.62
CA ARG A 83 -3.04 -12.90 -6.38
C ARG A 83 -1.54 -13.09 -6.64
N ILE A 84 -1.17 -14.02 -7.52
CA ILE A 84 0.23 -14.23 -7.92
C ILE A 84 0.78 -12.98 -8.60
N VAL A 85 0.01 -12.36 -9.50
CA VAL A 85 0.42 -11.11 -10.18
C VAL A 85 0.69 -9.99 -9.19
N PHE A 86 -0.22 -9.73 -8.24
CA PHE A 86 -0.01 -8.67 -7.24
C PHE A 86 1.16 -8.97 -6.30
N ALA A 87 1.36 -10.23 -5.90
CA ALA A 87 2.51 -10.62 -5.11
C ALA A 87 3.83 -10.42 -5.89
N ALA A 88 3.86 -10.80 -7.16
CA ALA A 88 5.02 -10.60 -8.03
C ALA A 88 5.32 -9.10 -8.25
N LEU A 89 4.31 -8.27 -8.50
CA LEU A 89 4.48 -6.83 -8.64
C LEU A 89 5.02 -6.19 -7.37
N THR A 90 4.55 -6.63 -6.19
CA THR A 90 5.08 -6.17 -4.90
C THR A 90 6.57 -6.53 -4.78
N ALA A 91 6.93 -7.79 -5.07
CA ALA A 91 8.31 -8.25 -4.99
C ALA A 91 9.22 -7.48 -5.96
N VAL A 92 8.80 -7.30 -7.21
CA VAL A 92 9.55 -6.54 -8.22
C VAL A 92 9.75 -5.09 -7.77
N MET A 93 8.72 -4.44 -7.21
CA MET A 93 8.85 -3.07 -6.72
C MET A 93 9.83 -2.97 -5.56
N VAL A 94 9.74 -3.84 -4.56
CA VAL A 94 10.62 -3.82 -3.38
C VAL A 94 12.08 -4.10 -3.80
N ILE A 95 12.30 -5.14 -4.61
CA ILE A 95 13.64 -5.50 -5.11
C ILE A 95 14.19 -4.37 -5.99
N GLY A 96 13.37 -3.81 -6.88
CA GLY A 96 13.77 -2.70 -7.73
C GLY A 96 14.20 -1.47 -6.93
N ARG A 97 13.49 -1.14 -5.85
CA ARG A 97 13.87 -0.02 -4.96
C ARG A 97 15.18 -0.31 -4.21
N LEU A 98 15.39 -1.55 -3.80
CA LEU A 98 16.66 -1.96 -3.18
C LEU A 98 17.85 -1.85 -4.16
N LEU A 99 17.65 -2.35 -5.38
CA LEU A 99 18.72 -2.36 -6.40
C LEU A 99 19.00 -0.97 -6.99
N SER A 100 18.01 -0.06 -6.97
CA SER A 100 18.18 1.32 -7.49
C SER A 100 19.17 2.16 -6.69
N GLY A 101 19.46 1.80 -5.44
CA GLY A 101 20.41 2.51 -4.57
C GLY A 101 19.98 3.92 -4.14
N VAL A 102 18.73 4.34 -4.44
CA VAL A 102 18.21 5.68 -4.11
C VAL A 102 17.61 5.77 -2.71
N HIS A 103 17.55 4.66 -1.98
CA HIS A 103 17.09 4.58 -0.59
C HIS A 103 18.04 3.74 0.24
N TRP A 104 18.12 4.06 1.52
CA TRP A 104 18.75 3.20 2.49
C TRP A 104 17.94 1.93 2.72
N LEU A 105 18.57 0.84 3.09
CA LEU A 105 17.89 -0.41 3.44
C LEU A 105 16.83 -0.17 4.55
N THR A 106 17.14 0.68 5.51
CA THR A 106 16.22 1.08 6.60
C THR A 106 14.95 1.73 6.11
N ASP A 107 15.00 2.53 5.03
CA ASP A 107 13.83 3.19 4.44
C ASP A 107 12.88 2.17 3.82
N ILE A 108 13.45 1.13 3.19
CA ILE A 108 12.69 0.04 2.57
C ILE A 108 12.06 -0.83 3.66
N ILE A 109 12.82 -1.20 4.70
CA ILE A 109 12.30 -1.96 5.84
C ILE A 109 11.17 -1.19 6.53
N ALA A 110 11.33 0.10 6.76
CA ALA A 110 10.27 0.94 7.34
C ALA A 110 9.02 0.95 6.45
N GLY A 111 9.16 1.13 5.13
CA GLY A 111 8.05 1.05 4.19
C GLY A 111 7.31 -0.29 4.24
N LEU A 112 8.04 -1.40 4.35
CA LEU A 112 7.47 -2.75 4.54
C LEU A 112 6.72 -2.87 5.88
N LEU A 113 7.28 -2.37 6.97
CA LEU A 113 6.65 -2.46 8.30
C LEU A 113 5.37 -1.61 8.36
N TYR A 114 5.40 -0.36 7.88
CA TYR A 114 4.20 0.49 7.82
C TYR A 114 3.11 -0.14 6.93
N SER A 115 3.48 -0.66 5.77
CA SER A 115 2.51 -1.32 4.90
C SER A 115 1.95 -2.59 5.50
N ALA A 116 2.77 -3.40 6.20
CA ALA A 116 2.30 -4.58 6.91
C ALA A 116 1.27 -4.25 8.00
N CYS A 117 1.51 -3.20 8.80
CA CYS A 117 0.56 -2.71 9.80
C CYS A 117 -0.76 -2.28 9.15
N LEU A 118 -0.69 -1.45 8.09
CA LEU A 118 -1.88 -0.94 7.40
C LEU A 118 -2.69 -2.07 6.74
N ILE A 119 -2.03 -3.00 6.07
CA ILE A 119 -2.67 -4.15 5.42
C ILE A 119 -3.27 -5.11 6.45
N SER A 120 -2.60 -5.32 7.58
CA SER A 120 -3.14 -6.16 8.66
C SER A 120 -4.41 -5.55 9.26
N ALA A 121 -4.41 -4.25 9.50
CA ALA A 121 -5.60 -3.53 9.97
C ALA A 121 -6.74 -3.58 8.95
N PHE A 122 -6.43 -3.36 7.67
CA PHE A 122 -7.39 -3.46 6.57
C PHE A 122 -7.99 -4.86 6.48
N LYS A 123 -7.16 -5.90 6.50
CA LYS A 123 -7.61 -7.30 6.46
C LYS A 123 -8.49 -7.60 7.66
N GLY A 124 -8.06 -7.23 8.86
CA GLY A 124 -8.87 -7.43 10.08
C GLY A 124 -10.24 -6.79 9.98
N TYR A 125 -10.35 -5.58 9.38
CA TYR A 125 -11.63 -4.93 9.14
C TYR A 125 -12.49 -5.65 8.10
N VAL A 126 -11.89 -6.11 7.01
CA VAL A 126 -12.60 -6.86 5.94
C VAL A 126 -13.15 -8.18 6.45
N ASP A 127 -12.39 -8.86 7.32
CA ASP A 127 -12.77 -10.15 7.90
C ASP A 127 -13.85 -10.04 8.99
N LEU A 128 -14.18 -8.83 9.48
CA LEU A 128 -15.26 -8.65 10.45
C LEU A 128 -16.62 -9.05 9.86
N PRO A 129 -17.49 -9.74 10.61
CA PRO A 129 -18.85 -10.05 10.16
C PRO A 129 -19.64 -8.76 9.91
N GLU A 130 -20.46 -8.76 8.86
CA GLU A 130 -21.35 -7.62 8.62
C GLU A 130 -22.33 -7.45 9.80
N PRO A 131 -22.50 -6.20 10.28
CA PRO A 131 -23.54 -5.95 11.28
C PRO A 131 -24.90 -6.32 10.69
N ARG A 132 -25.65 -7.21 11.39
CA ARG A 132 -27.01 -7.56 10.99
C ARG A 132 -27.81 -6.25 10.81
N ARG A 133 -28.24 -5.97 9.59
CA ARG A 133 -29.23 -4.90 9.37
C ARG A 133 -30.47 -5.27 10.18
N ARG A 134 -30.77 -4.54 11.24
CA ARG A 134 -32.08 -4.58 11.87
C ARG A 134 -33.04 -3.97 10.87
N ASN A 135 -33.90 -4.84 10.32
CA ASN A 135 -35.09 -4.41 9.57
C ASN A 135 -36.08 -3.72 10.53
#